data_4d15432906a3973a528b529ed621f671
#
_entry.id   4d15432906a3973a528b529ed621f671
#
_cell.length_a   1.000
_cell.length_b   1.000
_cell.length_c   1.000
_cell.angle_alpha   90.00
_cell.angle_beta   90.00
_cell.angle_gamma   90.00
#
_symmetry.space_group_name_H-M   'P 1'
#
loop_
_entity.id
_entity.type
_entity.pdbx_description
1 polymer ?
#
loop_
_entity_poly.entity_id
_entity_poly.type
_entity_poly.pdbx_seq_one_letter_code
_entity_poly.pdbx_strand_id
1 'polypeptide(L)'
;MLLHVFGDTHGPLEINKINPKRFLGRALNDNDAIVICGDFGFPFLSTDCIPEDTLKESGAERYCIKGARAYRQSIDWLKSFPCNILFIDGNHDNHEFWAKLPTESWNGGQVQRLPDAPNVIHLMRGEYYTIDGLTVWCMGGAESIDKATRTQGVSWWPEEIPSQKEMWHGMDTLEEHGYDVDIILTHTLPKMLMAAYFGNSFHLKENDPTGVYLDEVYRRTRFRKWFCGHMHEDIDKPLFRLQVLYDDVVSIDTKNPSFESTEQEAGRGEEGKTP
;
A
#
# COMPACT_ATOMS: atom_id res chain seq x y z
N MET A 1 6.19 14.55 13.21
CA MET A 1 5.88 14.22 11.79
C MET A 1 4.42 13.84 11.68
N LEU A 2 3.77 14.07 10.54
CA LEU A 2 2.45 13.51 10.24
C LEU A 2 2.60 12.41 9.17
N LEU A 3 2.15 11.20 9.50
CA LEU A 3 2.04 10.11 8.55
C LEU A 3 0.62 10.07 7.99
N HIS A 4 0.46 10.20 6.69
CA HIS A 4 -0.83 10.13 5.99
C HIS A 4 -0.94 8.76 5.31
N VAL A 5 -1.73 7.86 5.89
CA VAL A 5 -1.87 6.46 5.44
C VAL A 5 -3.04 6.34 4.49
N PHE A 6 -2.79 5.72 3.35
CA PHE A 6 -3.72 5.49 2.24
C PHE A 6 -3.82 4.00 1.93
N GLY A 7 -4.93 3.59 1.34
CA GLY A 7 -5.03 2.33 0.61
C GLY A 7 -4.41 2.42 -0.78
N ASP A 8 -4.97 1.67 -1.70
CA ASP A 8 -4.51 1.49 -3.07
C ASP A 8 -4.52 2.79 -3.88
N THR A 9 -3.53 2.98 -4.73
CA THR A 9 -3.45 4.14 -5.63
C THR A 9 -3.39 3.78 -7.11
N HIS A 10 -3.17 2.49 -7.45
CA HIS A 10 -3.18 1.93 -8.81
C HIS A 10 -2.50 2.82 -9.87
N GLY A 11 -1.36 3.41 -9.52
CA GLY A 11 -0.58 4.26 -10.42
C GLY A 11 -1.41 5.42 -10.98
N PRO A 12 -1.40 5.62 -12.31
CA PRO A 12 -2.04 6.78 -12.91
C PRO A 12 -3.57 6.83 -12.78
N LEU A 13 -4.23 5.74 -12.35
CA LEU A 13 -5.68 5.71 -12.23
C LEU A 13 -6.17 6.50 -11.01
N GLU A 14 -5.55 6.27 -9.86
CA GLU A 14 -6.06 6.77 -8.59
C GLU A 14 -5.02 7.56 -7.79
N ILE A 15 -3.84 7.81 -8.37
CA ILE A 15 -2.75 8.54 -7.71
C ILE A 15 -3.17 9.93 -7.20
N ASN A 16 -4.24 10.49 -7.74
CA ASN A 16 -4.81 11.74 -7.25
C ASN A 16 -5.38 11.64 -5.82
N LYS A 17 -5.56 10.44 -5.26
CA LYS A 17 -5.91 10.26 -3.84
C LYS A 17 -4.89 10.94 -2.94
N ILE A 18 -3.59 10.84 -3.26
CA ILE A 18 -2.52 11.48 -2.48
C ILE A 18 -2.34 12.99 -2.76
N ASN A 19 -3.26 13.63 -3.50
CA ASN A 19 -3.20 15.07 -3.70
C ASN A 19 -3.59 15.81 -2.39
N PRO A 20 -2.68 16.59 -1.78
CA PRO A 20 -2.90 17.20 -0.47
C PRO A 20 -4.08 18.18 -0.43
N LYS A 21 -4.47 18.76 -1.57
CA LYS A 21 -5.67 19.60 -1.63
C LYS A 21 -6.96 18.81 -1.38
N ARG A 22 -6.95 17.51 -1.63
CA ARG A 22 -8.14 16.65 -1.46
C ARG A 22 -8.31 16.16 -0.03
N PHE A 23 -7.23 15.76 0.63
CA PHE A 23 -7.31 15.11 1.94
C PHE A 23 -6.87 15.98 3.12
N LEU A 24 -6.04 17.01 2.89
CA LEU A 24 -5.41 17.76 3.98
C LEU A 24 -5.86 19.23 4.06
N GLY A 25 -6.38 19.80 2.98
CA GLY A 25 -6.77 21.21 2.90
C GLY A 25 -5.62 22.22 2.99
N ARG A 26 -4.37 21.75 3.13
CA ARG A 26 -3.12 22.51 3.10
C ARG A 26 -2.09 21.86 2.20
N ALA A 27 -1.01 22.55 1.87
CA ALA A 27 0.15 21.94 1.23
C ALA A 27 0.87 21.01 2.23
N LEU A 28 1.49 19.95 1.69
CA LEU A 28 2.44 19.11 2.42
C LEU A 28 3.73 19.91 2.67
N ASN A 29 4.47 19.51 3.69
CA ASN A 29 5.79 20.03 4.03
C ASN A 29 6.73 18.85 4.34
N ASP A 30 7.99 19.14 4.62
CA ASP A 30 9.04 18.16 4.91
C ASP A 30 8.83 17.37 6.21
N ASN A 31 7.89 17.82 7.05
CA ASN A 31 7.48 17.13 8.28
C ASN A 31 6.22 16.26 8.10
N ASP A 32 5.81 16.04 6.87
CA ASP A 32 4.77 15.08 6.50
C ASP A 32 5.42 13.83 5.86
N ALA A 33 4.69 12.73 5.78
CA ALA A 33 5.01 11.59 4.94
C ALA A 33 3.70 10.94 4.46
N ILE A 34 3.70 10.47 3.23
CA ILE A 34 2.61 9.66 2.66
C ILE A 34 2.99 8.19 2.83
N VAL A 35 2.04 7.36 3.21
CA VAL A 35 2.21 5.90 3.35
C VAL A 35 1.11 5.21 2.56
N ILE A 36 1.44 4.33 1.64
CA ILE A 36 0.49 3.62 0.76
C ILE A 36 0.54 2.12 1.07
N CYS A 37 -0.61 1.54 1.40
CA CYS A 37 -0.76 0.15 1.81
C CYS A 37 -0.88 -0.82 0.61
N GLY A 38 0.04 -0.73 -0.34
CA GLY A 38 0.11 -1.60 -1.51
C GLY A 38 -0.61 -1.04 -2.73
N ASP A 39 -0.43 -1.72 -3.86
CA ASP A 39 -0.96 -1.29 -5.16
C ASP A 39 -0.60 0.17 -5.48
N PHE A 40 0.67 0.53 -5.18
CA PHE A 40 1.19 1.83 -5.59
C PHE A 40 1.08 1.99 -7.10
N GLY A 41 1.33 0.88 -7.84
CA GLY A 41 1.12 0.78 -9.27
C GLY A 41 2.05 1.66 -10.10
N PHE A 42 3.26 1.98 -9.58
CA PHE A 42 4.15 2.93 -10.23
C PHE A 42 5.63 2.52 -10.13
N PRO A 43 6.34 2.33 -11.25
CA PRO A 43 5.79 2.20 -12.60
C PRO A 43 5.14 0.83 -12.76
N PHE A 44 3.91 0.77 -13.23
CA PHE A 44 3.28 -0.54 -13.47
C PHE A 44 3.89 -1.21 -14.70
N LEU A 45 4.00 -0.45 -15.80
CA LEU A 45 4.71 -0.88 -17.02
C LEU A 45 5.49 0.29 -17.60
N SER A 46 6.73 0.03 -18.01
CA SER A 46 7.43 0.89 -18.96
C SER A 46 6.91 0.55 -20.36
N THR A 47 6.17 1.44 -20.96
CA THR A 47 5.58 1.24 -22.29
C THR A 47 6.61 1.14 -23.41
N ASP A 48 7.86 1.52 -23.14
CA ASP A 48 8.94 1.45 -24.13
C ASP A 48 9.40 0.01 -24.41
N CYS A 49 8.97 -0.96 -23.59
CA CYS A 49 9.43 -2.35 -23.66
C CYS A 49 8.33 -3.34 -24.11
N ILE A 50 7.05 -2.92 -24.19
CA ILE A 50 5.94 -3.83 -24.48
C ILE A 50 5.15 -3.33 -25.68
N PRO A 51 4.95 -4.17 -26.72
CA PRO A 51 4.14 -3.83 -27.88
C PRO A 51 2.72 -3.40 -27.46
N GLU A 52 2.19 -2.35 -28.11
CA GLU A 52 0.86 -1.80 -27.79
C GLU A 52 -0.27 -2.85 -27.88
N ASP A 53 -0.15 -3.78 -28.84
CA ASP A 53 -1.13 -4.85 -29.01
C ASP A 53 -1.11 -5.82 -27.81
N THR A 54 0.07 -6.17 -27.30
CA THR A 54 0.22 -7.02 -26.10
C THR A 54 -0.38 -6.36 -24.88
N LEU A 55 -0.24 -5.03 -24.73
CA LEU A 55 -0.86 -4.28 -23.64
C LEU A 55 -2.39 -4.29 -23.69
N LYS A 56 -2.96 -4.16 -24.89
CA LYS A 56 -4.41 -4.23 -25.09
C LYS A 56 -4.97 -5.62 -24.77
N GLU A 57 -4.29 -6.65 -25.27
CA GLU A 57 -4.68 -8.05 -25.03
C GLU A 57 -4.61 -8.46 -23.57
N SER A 58 -3.62 -7.92 -22.84
CA SER A 58 -3.43 -8.22 -21.41
C SER A 58 -4.37 -7.46 -20.47
N GLY A 59 -5.14 -6.50 -20.98
CA GLY A 59 -5.95 -5.60 -20.13
C GLY A 59 -5.12 -4.64 -19.28
N ALA A 60 -3.80 -4.66 -19.40
CA ALA A 60 -2.88 -3.82 -18.64
C ALA A 60 -2.87 -2.37 -19.11
N GLU A 61 -3.47 -2.07 -20.26
CA GLU A 61 -3.49 -0.72 -20.86
C GLU A 61 -3.97 0.36 -19.87
N ARG A 62 -4.96 0.03 -19.04
CA ARG A 62 -5.51 0.97 -18.04
C ARG A 62 -4.52 1.31 -16.93
N TYR A 63 -3.55 0.43 -16.65
CA TYR A 63 -2.53 0.61 -15.62
C TYR A 63 -1.21 1.16 -16.17
N CYS A 64 -1.10 1.35 -17.48
CA CYS A 64 0.12 1.80 -18.12
C CYS A 64 0.16 3.31 -18.27
N ILE A 65 1.32 3.88 -18.02
CA ILE A 65 1.65 5.23 -18.45
C ILE A 65 1.99 5.15 -19.93
N LYS A 66 1.11 5.69 -20.78
CA LYS A 66 1.33 5.68 -22.23
C LYS A 66 2.43 6.69 -22.61
N GLY A 67 3.57 6.17 -23.05
CA GLY A 67 4.68 6.92 -23.61
C GLY A 67 5.59 7.63 -22.60
N ALA A 68 6.84 7.83 -22.98
CA ALA A 68 7.91 8.41 -22.17
C ALA A 68 7.58 9.81 -21.60
N ARG A 69 6.72 10.57 -22.28
CA ARG A 69 6.29 11.90 -21.80
C ARG A 69 5.37 11.80 -20.59
N ALA A 70 4.37 10.92 -20.65
CA ALA A 70 3.43 10.72 -19.56
C ALA A 70 4.14 10.14 -18.33
N TYR A 71 5.05 9.20 -18.54
CA TYR A 71 5.90 8.66 -17.48
C TYR A 71 6.69 9.78 -16.80
N ARG A 72 7.42 10.60 -17.56
CA ARG A 72 8.19 11.72 -17.00
C ARG A 72 7.32 12.72 -16.24
N GLN A 73 6.14 13.06 -16.77
CA GLN A 73 5.22 13.96 -16.07
C GLN A 73 4.78 13.41 -14.71
N SER A 74 4.52 12.11 -14.63
CA SER A 74 4.16 11.46 -13.38
C SER A 74 5.33 11.40 -12.41
N ILE A 75 6.53 11.09 -12.89
CA ILE A 75 7.76 11.12 -12.07
C ILE A 75 8.04 12.55 -11.56
N ASP A 76 7.94 13.55 -12.43
CA ASP A 76 8.15 14.95 -12.03
C ASP A 76 7.11 15.38 -10.97
N TRP A 77 5.87 14.92 -11.10
CA TRP A 77 4.83 15.19 -10.11
C TRP A 77 5.15 14.49 -8.77
N LEU A 78 5.48 13.20 -8.75
CA LEU A 78 5.88 12.48 -7.54
C LEU A 78 7.11 13.12 -6.89
N LYS A 79 8.11 13.49 -7.69
CA LYS A 79 9.31 14.18 -7.23
C LYS A 79 9.05 15.56 -6.64
N SER A 80 7.95 16.20 -7.03
CA SER A 80 7.59 17.55 -6.54
C SER A 80 7.05 17.56 -5.11
N PHE A 81 6.77 16.39 -4.54
CA PHE A 81 6.35 16.29 -3.15
C PHE A 81 7.51 16.67 -2.22
N PRO A 82 7.28 17.56 -1.23
CA PRO A 82 8.33 17.99 -0.31
C PRO A 82 8.70 16.94 0.73
N CYS A 83 7.93 15.85 0.80
CA CYS A 83 8.05 14.77 1.77
C CYS A 83 8.27 13.42 1.09
N ASN A 84 8.59 12.41 1.88
CA ASN A 84 8.70 11.04 1.39
C ASN A 84 7.31 10.45 1.10
N ILE A 85 7.26 9.66 0.03
CA ILE A 85 6.15 8.79 -0.33
C ILE A 85 6.64 7.37 -0.06
N LEU A 86 6.17 6.78 1.03
CA LEU A 86 6.46 5.43 1.45
C LEU A 86 5.37 4.51 0.91
N PHE A 87 5.72 3.34 0.42
CA PHE A 87 4.73 2.35 0.03
C PHE A 87 5.23 0.94 0.31
N ILE A 88 4.33 0.02 0.54
CA ILE A 88 4.57 -1.41 0.43
C ILE A 88 4.03 -1.88 -0.92
N ASP A 89 4.51 -3.00 -1.43
CA ASP A 89 3.98 -3.55 -2.67
C ASP A 89 2.63 -4.26 -2.46
N GLY A 90 1.81 -4.26 -3.50
CA GLY A 90 0.57 -5.00 -3.59
C GLY A 90 0.62 -6.04 -4.72
N ASN A 91 -0.55 -6.50 -5.18
CA ASN A 91 -0.61 -7.41 -6.33
C ASN A 91 -0.60 -6.67 -7.69
N HIS A 92 -0.85 -5.35 -7.69
CA HIS A 92 -0.79 -4.49 -8.87
C HIS A 92 0.50 -3.66 -8.95
N ASP A 93 1.60 -4.18 -8.44
CA ASP A 93 2.92 -3.58 -8.56
C ASP A 93 3.81 -4.36 -9.53
N ASN A 94 4.75 -3.68 -10.18
CA ASN A 94 5.70 -4.31 -11.10
C ASN A 94 6.86 -4.92 -10.31
N HIS A 95 6.67 -6.14 -9.81
CA HIS A 95 7.65 -6.86 -9.01
C HIS A 95 8.98 -7.05 -9.74
N GLU A 96 8.95 -7.28 -11.07
CA GLU A 96 10.17 -7.43 -11.87
C GLU A 96 10.98 -6.12 -11.93
N PHE A 97 10.31 -4.98 -12.02
CA PHE A 97 10.99 -3.68 -11.99
C PHE A 97 11.66 -3.45 -10.64
N TRP A 98 10.91 -3.58 -9.56
CA TRP A 98 11.41 -3.33 -8.21
C TRP A 98 12.52 -4.32 -7.82
N ALA A 99 12.42 -5.59 -8.20
CA ALA A 99 13.46 -6.60 -7.93
C ALA A 99 14.84 -6.27 -8.55
N LYS A 100 14.90 -5.41 -9.57
CA LYS A 100 16.16 -4.98 -10.22
C LYS A 100 16.83 -3.79 -9.52
N LEU A 101 16.13 -3.12 -8.62
CA LEU A 101 16.65 -1.95 -7.93
C LEU A 101 17.56 -2.33 -6.76
N PRO A 102 18.59 -1.54 -6.48
CA PRO A 102 19.44 -1.75 -5.32
C PRO A 102 18.66 -1.50 -4.04
N THR A 103 19.04 -2.22 -3.00
CA THR A 103 18.55 -2.00 -1.64
C THR A 103 19.51 -1.10 -0.87
N GLU A 104 18.97 -0.34 0.07
CA GLU A 104 19.74 0.46 1.02
C GLU A 104 19.11 0.40 2.41
N SER A 105 19.92 0.63 3.44
CA SER A 105 19.41 0.71 4.81
C SER A 105 18.75 2.08 5.07
N TRP A 106 17.54 2.06 5.64
CA TRP A 106 16.81 3.26 5.99
C TRP A 106 15.97 3.02 7.26
N ASN A 107 16.14 3.84 8.27
CA ASN A 107 15.35 3.82 9.50
C ASN A 107 15.24 2.44 10.20
N GLY A 108 16.27 1.62 10.10
CA GLY A 108 16.35 0.30 10.74
C GLY A 108 16.10 -0.88 9.80
N GLY A 109 15.40 -0.68 8.68
CA GLY A 109 15.11 -1.72 7.69
C GLY A 109 15.76 -1.48 6.32
N GLN A 110 15.46 -2.35 5.37
CA GLN A 110 15.91 -2.24 3.98
C GLN A 110 14.81 -1.62 3.12
N VAL A 111 15.20 -0.76 2.19
CA VAL A 111 14.29 -0.09 1.25
C VAL A 111 14.87 -0.09 -0.16
N GLN A 112 14.01 0.20 -1.12
CA GLN A 112 14.39 0.55 -2.48
C GLN A 112 13.85 1.95 -2.81
N ARG A 113 14.57 2.70 -3.65
CA ARG A 113 14.11 4.02 -4.10
C ARG A 113 13.86 4.03 -5.60
N LEU A 114 12.83 4.76 -6.00
CA LEU A 114 12.61 5.02 -7.42
C LEU A 114 13.74 5.92 -7.94
N PRO A 115 14.55 5.48 -8.94
CA PRO A 115 15.76 6.19 -9.34
C PRO A 115 15.53 7.66 -9.72
N ASP A 116 14.46 7.93 -10.46
CA ASP A 116 14.13 9.28 -10.94
C ASP A 116 13.33 10.14 -9.95
N ALA A 117 12.85 9.52 -8.85
CA ALA A 117 12.12 10.18 -7.76
C ALA A 117 12.52 9.56 -6.41
N PRO A 118 13.69 9.89 -5.85
CA PRO A 118 14.26 9.20 -4.68
C PRO A 118 13.49 9.45 -3.37
N ASN A 119 12.53 10.36 -3.37
CA ASN A 119 11.56 10.53 -2.30
C ASN A 119 10.43 9.48 -2.33
N VAL A 120 10.34 8.66 -3.39
CA VAL A 120 9.48 7.47 -3.47
C VAL A 120 10.25 6.27 -2.98
N ILE A 121 9.81 5.68 -1.87
CA ILE A 121 10.53 4.67 -1.10
C ILE A 121 9.65 3.43 -0.93
N HIS A 122 10.12 2.32 -1.49
CA HIS A 122 9.52 1.02 -1.27
C HIS A 122 10.02 0.43 0.05
N LEU A 123 9.13 0.25 1.00
CA LEU A 123 9.36 -0.46 2.25
C LEU A 123 9.33 -1.97 1.97
N MET A 124 10.45 -2.65 2.15
CA MET A 124 10.57 -4.05 1.76
C MET A 124 9.82 -4.98 2.71
N ARG A 125 9.42 -6.12 2.19
CA ARG A 125 8.64 -7.14 2.91
C ARG A 125 9.39 -7.70 4.12
N GLY A 126 8.69 -7.78 5.24
CA GLY A 126 9.20 -8.32 6.48
C GLY A 126 10.14 -7.40 7.26
N GLU A 127 10.32 -6.17 6.82
CA GLU A 127 11.21 -5.21 7.46
C GLU A 127 10.54 -4.48 8.64
N TYR A 128 11.39 -4.05 9.58
CA TYR A 128 11.00 -3.31 10.78
C TYR A 128 11.68 -1.95 10.77
N TYR A 129 10.91 -0.88 10.85
CA TYR A 129 11.39 0.50 10.76
C TYR A 129 11.08 1.28 12.04
N THR A 130 11.90 2.33 12.30
CA THR A 130 11.57 3.37 13.28
C THR A 130 11.43 4.72 12.56
N ILE A 131 10.20 5.17 12.39
CA ILE A 131 9.87 6.39 11.65
C ILE A 131 9.44 7.46 12.64
N ASP A 132 10.30 8.45 12.87
CA ASP A 132 10.10 9.57 13.83
C ASP A 132 9.62 9.09 15.22
N GLY A 133 10.16 7.97 15.68
CA GLY A 133 9.87 7.37 16.97
C GLY A 133 8.74 6.34 17.00
N LEU A 134 7.96 6.20 15.93
CA LEU A 134 7.01 5.10 15.78
C LEU A 134 7.68 3.88 15.14
N THR A 135 7.38 2.73 15.68
CA THR A 135 7.81 1.46 15.11
C THR A 135 6.78 0.97 14.09
N VAL A 136 7.27 0.57 12.92
CA VAL A 136 6.45 0.14 11.79
C VAL A 136 6.99 -1.16 11.23
N TRP A 137 6.17 -2.18 11.17
CA TRP A 137 6.48 -3.42 10.46
C TRP A 137 5.60 -3.57 9.24
N CYS A 138 6.13 -4.11 8.14
CA CYS A 138 5.38 -4.23 6.91
C CYS A 138 5.54 -5.58 6.21
N MET A 139 4.47 -5.99 5.52
CA MET A 139 4.44 -7.12 4.61
C MET A 139 3.55 -6.81 3.43
N GLY A 140 4.15 -6.59 2.27
CA GLY A 140 3.43 -6.39 1.02
C GLY A 140 2.87 -7.68 0.42
N GLY A 141 2.22 -7.54 -0.72
CA GLY A 141 1.71 -8.64 -1.53
C GLY A 141 0.34 -9.18 -1.13
N ALA A 142 -0.35 -9.69 -2.14
CA ALA A 142 -1.61 -10.41 -2.03
C ALA A 142 -1.85 -11.26 -3.28
N GLU A 143 -2.73 -12.27 -3.22
CA GLU A 143 -3.07 -13.06 -4.40
C GLU A 143 -4.12 -12.37 -5.28
N SER A 144 -3.80 -12.13 -6.56
CA SER A 144 -4.75 -11.63 -7.56
C SER A 144 -5.86 -12.64 -7.81
N ILE A 145 -7.12 -12.24 -7.60
CA ILE A 145 -8.28 -13.07 -7.88
C ILE A 145 -8.55 -13.21 -9.39
N ASP A 146 -8.11 -12.25 -10.18
CA ASP A 146 -8.34 -12.13 -11.62
C ASP A 146 -7.12 -12.53 -12.48
N LYS A 147 -6.10 -13.17 -11.89
CA LYS A 147 -4.86 -13.56 -12.58
C LYS A 147 -5.09 -14.42 -13.84
N ALA A 148 -6.21 -15.16 -13.91
CA ALA A 148 -6.56 -15.96 -15.09
C ALA A 148 -6.86 -15.10 -16.34
N THR A 149 -7.17 -13.82 -16.15
CA THR A 149 -7.44 -12.85 -17.23
C THR A 149 -6.25 -11.94 -17.52
N ARG A 150 -5.12 -12.14 -16.80
CA ARG A 150 -3.91 -11.33 -16.90
C ARG A 150 -2.77 -12.09 -17.58
N THR A 151 -1.76 -11.38 -18.03
CA THR A 151 -0.56 -11.94 -18.67
C THR A 151 0.61 -11.87 -17.70
N GLN A 152 1.21 -13.03 -17.41
CA GLN A 152 2.39 -13.14 -16.56
C GLN A 152 3.57 -12.32 -17.13
N GLY A 153 4.25 -11.58 -16.27
CA GLY A 153 5.37 -10.70 -16.62
C GLY A 153 4.96 -9.41 -17.33
N VAL A 154 3.65 -9.17 -17.49
CA VAL A 154 3.10 -7.96 -18.14
C VAL A 154 2.11 -7.24 -17.23
N SER A 155 1.15 -7.96 -16.69
CA SER A 155 0.09 -7.41 -15.84
C SER A 155 -0.13 -8.24 -14.58
N TRP A 156 0.64 -9.28 -14.39
CA TRP A 156 0.66 -10.15 -13.23
C TRP A 156 2.03 -10.81 -13.06
N TRP A 157 2.46 -11.00 -11.84
CA TRP A 157 3.73 -11.65 -11.47
C TRP A 157 3.47 -12.65 -10.33
N PRO A 158 4.09 -13.86 -10.36
CA PRO A 158 4.00 -14.80 -9.24
C PRO A 158 4.52 -14.22 -7.92
N GLU A 159 5.43 -13.26 -8.00
CA GLU A 159 6.04 -12.53 -6.89
C GLU A 159 5.04 -11.62 -6.17
N GLU A 160 3.80 -11.46 -6.66
CA GLU A 160 2.73 -10.79 -5.91
C GLU A 160 2.48 -11.47 -4.54
N ILE A 161 2.76 -12.77 -4.45
CA ILE A 161 2.70 -13.54 -3.21
C ILE A 161 4.08 -13.52 -2.56
N PRO A 162 4.20 -13.11 -1.28
CA PRO A 162 5.47 -13.19 -0.56
C PRO A 162 6.05 -14.59 -0.58
N SER A 163 7.35 -14.68 -0.87
CA SER A 163 8.08 -15.94 -0.80
C SER A 163 8.19 -16.44 0.64
N GLN A 164 8.39 -17.75 0.80
CA GLN A 164 8.63 -18.35 2.12
C GLN A 164 9.82 -17.71 2.85
N LYS A 165 10.84 -17.26 2.09
CA LYS A 165 12.01 -16.57 2.65
C LYS A 165 11.63 -15.20 3.23
N GLU A 166 10.81 -14.45 2.54
CA GLU A 166 10.31 -13.13 3.00
C GLU A 166 9.39 -13.30 4.22
N MET A 167 8.54 -14.34 4.21
CA MET A 167 7.68 -14.66 5.35
C MET A 167 8.49 -15.04 6.60
N TRP A 168 9.55 -15.85 6.45
CA TRP A 168 10.44 -16.19 7.57
C TRP A 168 11.19 -14.95 8.05
N HIS A 169 11.78 -14.18 7.15
CA HIS A 169 12.45 -12.91 7.49
C HIS A 169 11.51 -11.99 8.29
N GLY A 170 10.26 -11.86 7.87
CA GLY A 170 9.29 -11.04 8.60
C GLY A 170 8.98 -11.56 10.01
N MET A 171 8.96 -12.89 10.21
CA MET A 171 8.82 -13.45 11.56
C MET A 171 10.08 -13.23 12.40
N ASP A 172 11.27 -13.38 11.81
CA ASP A 172 12.55 -13.17 12.48
C ASP A 172 12.69 -11.72 12.95
N THR A 173 12.36 -10.75 12.09
CA THR A 173 12.41 -9.30 12.48
C THR A 173 11.40 -8.98 13.58
N LEU A 174 10.20 -9.56 13.57
CA LEU A 174 9.26 -9.42 14.68
C LEU A 174 9.78 -10.04 15.97
N GLU A 175 10.41 -11.23 15.90
CA GLU A 175 10.99 -11.90 17.05
C GLU A 175 12.13 -11.09 17.66
N GLU A 176 13.04 -10.56 16.85
CA GLU A 176 14.14 -9.68 17.28
C GLU A 176 13.64 -8.46 18.05
N HIS A 177 12.42 -7.96 17.73
CA HIS A 177 11.78 -6.83 18.39
C HIS A 177 10.72 -7.26 19.43
N GLY A 178 10.74 -8.53 19.88
CA GLY A 178 9.86 -9.04 20.93
C GLY A 178 8.39 -9.08 20.55
N TYR A 179 8.07 -9.16 19.26
CA TYR A 179 6.69 -9.11 18.72
C TYR A 179 5.91 -7.90 19.21
N ASP A 180 6.54 -6.72 19.25
CA ASP A 180 5.94 -5.48 19.68
C ASP A 180 6.20 -4.39 18.65
N VAL A 181 5.15 -3.77 18.12
CA VAL A 181 5.21 -2.75 17.07
C VAL A 181 4.04 -1.78 17.19
N ASP A 182 4.24 -0.50 16.89
CA ASP A 182 3.15 0.48 16.91
C ASP A 182 2.19 0.28 15.73
N ILE A 183 2.73 0.16 14.53
CA ILE A 183 1.95 0.10 13.28
C ILE A 183 2.36 -1.12 12.45
N ILE A 184 1.36 -1.86 11.99
CA ILE A 184 1.54 -2.89 10.97
C ILE A 184 0.93 -2.37 9.66
N LEU A 185 1.70 -2.49 8.57
CA LEU A 185 1.28 -2.17 7.21
C LEU A 185 1.28 -3.45 6.38
N THR A 186 0.14 -3.81 5.82
CA THR A 186 0.06 -4.93 4.87
C THR A 186 -0.81 -4.55 3.68
N HIS A 187 -0.69 -5.27 2.56
CA HIS A 187 -1.61 -5.03 1.46
C HIS A 187 -2.95 -5.72 1.68
N THR A 188 -2.95 -7.01 2.04
CA THR A 188 -4.16 -7.74 2.45
C THR A 188 -4.26 -7.88 3.96
N LEU A 189 -5.37 -8.43 4.47
CA LEU A 189 -5.60 -8.63 5.89
C LEU A 189 -5.48 -10.10 6.31
N PRO A 190 -5.32 -10.41 7.62
CA PRO A 190 -5.34 -11.77 8.12
C PRO A 190 -6.59 -12.52 7.69
N LYS A 191 -6.44 -13.73 7.15
CA LYS A 191 -7.53 -14.56 6.65
C LYS A 191 -8.62 -14.78 7.69
N MET A 192 -8.23 -15.00 8.95
CA MET A 192 -9.18 -15.20 10.06
C MET A 192 -10.11 -14.02 10.31
N LEU A 193 -9.77 -12.81 9.87
CA LEU A 193 -10.58 -11.63 10.04
C LEU A 193 -11.54 -11.36 8.86
N MET A 194 -11.37 -12.05 7.73
CA MET A 194 -12.14 -11.80 6.52
C MET A 194 -13.65 -11.87 6.76
N ALA A 195 -14.13 -12.91 7.45
CA ALA A 195 -15.56 -13.05 7.75
C ALA A 195 -16.09 -11.92 8.65
N ALA A 196 -15.26 -11.39 9.56
CA ALA A 196 -15.63 -10.28 10.43
C ALA A 196 -15.73 -8.95 9.65
N TYR A 197 -14.95 -8.77 8.59
CA TYR A 197 -14.93 -7.54 7.78
C TYR A 197 -15.96 -7.58 6.66
N PHE A 198 -16.09 -8.69 5.95
CA PHE A 198 -16.83 -8.78 4.68
C PHE A 198 -18.00 -9.79 4.76
N GLY A 199 -18.20 -10.46 5.91
CA GLY A 199 -19.22 -11.50 6.03
C GLY A 199 -18.91 -12.75 5.20
N ASN A 200 -19.92 -13.60 4.99
CA ASN A 200 -19.77 -14.85 4.24
C ASN A 200 -19.82 -14.66 2.72
N SER A 201 -20.00 -13.43 2.24
CA SER A 201 -20.15 -13.12 0.82
C SER A 201 -18.83 -12.93 0.10
N PHE A 202 -17.71 -12.88 0.82
CA PHE A 202 -16.41 -12.61 0.23
C PHE A 202 -15.77 -13.91 -0.22
N HIS A 203 -15.69 -14.07 -1.54
CA HIS A 203 -15.04 -15.21 -2.19
C HIS A 203 -13.53 -14.99 -2.32
N LEU A 204 -12.81 -14.81 -1.20
CA LEU A 204 -11.38 -15.04 -1.24
C LEU A 204 -11.14 -16.51 -1.53
N LYS A 205 -10.12 -16.79 -2.34
CA LYS A 205 -9.66 -18.16 -2.50
C LYS A 205 -9.35 -18.71 -1.13
N GLU A 206 -9.88 -19.90 -0.84
CA GLU A 206 -9.78 -20.57 0.47
C GLU A 206 -8.32 -20.70 0.98
N ASN A 207 -7.34 -20.44 0.13
CA ASN A 207 -5.92 -20.66 0.37
C ASN A 207 -5.01 -19.50 -0.05
N ASP A 208 -5.39 -18.22 0.22
CA ASP A 208 -4.45 -17.11 0.10
C ASP A 208 -3.29 -17.31 1.09
N PRO A 209 -2.05 -17.61 0.60
CA PRO A 209 -0.91 -17.89 1.48
C PRO A 209 -0.52 -16.67 2.31
N THR A 210 -0.69 -15.47 1.78
CA THR A 210 -0.39 -14.21 2.46
C THR A 210 -1.33 -14.02 3.64
N GLY A 211 -2.64 -14.14 3.43
CA GLY A 211 -3.62 -14.03 4.51
C GLY A 211 -3.43 -15.07 5.61
N VAL A 212 -3.07 -16.33 5.24
CA VAL A 212 -2.76 -17.39 6.21
C VAL A 212 -1.50 -17.06 7.04
N TYR A 213 -0.45 -16.54 6.40
CA TYR A 213 0.75 -16.08 7.09
C TYR A 213 0.42 -14.94 8.06
N LEU A 214 -0.39 -13.98 7.63
CA LEU A 214 -0.81 -12.83 8.45
C LEU A 214 -1.66 -13.25 9.66
N ASP A 215 -2.35 -14.39 9.62
CA ASP A 215 -3.00 -14.97 10.80
C ASP A 215 -2.02 -15.25 11.93
N GLU A 216 -0.83 -15.75 11.60
CA GLU A 216 0.22 -16.02 12.59
C GLU A 216 0.84 -14.73 13.12
N VAL A 217 1.09 -13.75 12.25
CA VAL A 217 1.53 -12.41 12.65
C VAL A 217 0.52 -11.78 13.62
N TYR A 218 -0.78 -11.84 13.31
CA TYR A 218 -1.85 -11.27 14.14
C TYR A 218 -1.91 -11.92 15.54
N ARG A 219 -1.71 -13.23 15.62
CA ARG A 219 -1.76 -13.96 16.90
C ARG A 219 -0.57 -13.68 17.80
N ARG A 220 0.61 -13.45 17.21
CA ARG A 220 1.88 -13.37 17.98
C ARG A 220 2.28 -11.93 18.31
N THR A 221 1.84 -10.95 17.52
CA THR A 221 2.34 -9.58 17.60
C THR A 221 1.41 -8.67 18.38
N ARG A 222 1.96 -7.90 19.31
CA ARG A 222 1.29 -6.78 19.94
C ARG A 222 1.45 -5.56 19.05
N PHE A 223 0.34 -4.91 18.70
CA PHE A 223 0.35 -3.71 17.87
C PHE A 223 -0.74 -2.73 18.33
N ARG A 224 -0.58 -1.46 17.96
CA ARG A 224 -1.55 -0.41 18.27
C ARG A 224 -2.55 -0.25 17.15
N LYS A 225 -2.10 -0.26 15.90
CA LYS A 225 -2.96 -0.18 14.71
C LYS A 225 -2.37 -0.98 13.56
N TRP A 226 -3.24 -1.57 12.76
CA TRP A 226 -2.92 -2.28 11.53
C TRP A 226 -3.67 -1.63 10.38
N PHE A 227 -2.99 -1.27 9.31
CA PHE A 227 -3.60 -0.75 8.09
C PHE A 227 -3.35 -1.70 6.92
N CYS A 228 -4.37 -1.84 6.06
CA CYS A 228 -4.25 -2.59 4.81
C CYS A 228 -5.11 -1.95 3.71
N GLY A 229 -4.86 -2.35 2.45
CA GLY A 229 -5.62 -1.99 1.26
C GLY A 229 -6.33 -3.18 0.63
N HIS A 230 -6.16 -3.36 -0.69
CA HIS A 230 -6.55 -4.53 -1.49
C HIS A 230 -8.06 -4.75 -1.66
N MET A 231 -8.87 -4.48 -0.66
CA MET A 231 -10.29 -4.84 -0.65
C MET A 231 -11.18 -3.79 -1.30
N HIS A 232 -10.62 -2.62 -1.66
CA HIS A 232 -11.35 -1.49 -2.25
C HIS A 232 -12.57 -1.05 -1.42
N GLU A 233 -12.44 -1.11 -0.10
CA GLU A 233 -13.44 -0.71 0.88
C GLU A 233 -12.78 0.07 2.01
N ASP A 234 -13.55 0.96 2.64
CA ASP A 234 -13.13 1.68 3.83
C ASP A 234 -13.86 1.11 5.05
N ILE A 235 -13.14 0.32 5.87
CA ILE A 235 -13.73 -0.36 7.03
C ILE A 235 -12.80 -0.25 8.23
N ASP A 236 -13.20 0.48 9.27
CA ASP A 236 -12.53 0.46 10.57
C ASP A 236 -13.30 -0.41 11.56
N LYS A 237 -12.60 -1.36 12.17
CA LYS A 237 -13.12 -2.18 13.27
C LYS A 237 -12.21 -2.07 14.49
N PRO A 238 -12.44 -1.11 15.38
CA PRO A 238 -11.57 -0.82 16.51
C PRO A 238 -11.28 -2.03 17.40
N LEU A 239 -12.22 -2.97 17.53
CA LEU A 239 -12.04 -4.21 18.30
C LEU A 239 -10.82 -5.02 17.82
N PHE A 240 -10.58 -5.07 16.53
CA PHE A 240 -9.45 -5.79 15.93
C PHE A 240 -8.23 -4.90 15.71
N ARG A 241 -8.33 -3.58 15.97
CA ARG A 241 -7.29 -2.58 15.71
C ARG A 241 -6.77 -2.60 14.27
N LEU A 242 -7.56 -3.10 13.33
CA LEU A 242 -7.25 -3.19 11.91
C LEU A 242 -8.23 -2.34 11.11
N GLN A 243 -7.71 -1.55 10.19
CA GLN A 243 -8.47 -0.70 9.28
C GLN A 243 -8.09 -1.01 7.85
N VAL A 244 -9.10 -1.29 7.04
CA VAL A 244 -8.99 -1.41 5.59
C VAL A 244 -9.21 -0.01 5.01
N LEU A 245 -8.35 0.40 4.09
CA LEU A 245 -8.36 1.73 3.48
C LEU A 245 -8.48 1.61 1.96
N TYR A 246 -9.28 2.50 1.40
CA TYR A 246 -9.38 2.67 -0.05
C TYR A 246 -9.47 4.16 -0.43
N ASP A 247 -10.56 4.85 -0.10
CA ASP A 247 -10.74 6.29 -0.33
C ASP A 247 -10.44 7.13 0.92
N ASP A 248 -10.56 6.54 2.10
CA ASP A 248 -10.25 7.17 3.37
C ASP A 248 -8.76 7.37 3.58
N VAL A 249 -8.42 8.41 4.33
CA VAL A 249 -7.04 8.74 4.72
C VAL A 249 -6.95 8.87 6.23
N VAL A 250 -5.98 8.17 6.83
CA VAL A 250 -5.71 8.30 8.27
C VAL A 250 -4.42 9.10 8.47
N SER A 251 -4.52 10.21 9.21
CA SER A 251 -3.37 11.05 9.54
C SER A 251 -2.93 10.82 10.98
N ILE A 252 -1.68 10.42 11.20
CA ILE A 252 -1.13 10.05 12.48
C ILE A 252 -0.03 11.05 12.86
N ASP A 253 -0.19 11.74 13.98
CA ASP A 253 0.91 12.53 14.58
C ASP A 253 1.85 11.58 15.34
N THR A 254 3.09 11.45 14.86
CA THR A 254 4.09 10.55 15.46
C THR A 254 4.43 10.89 16.90
N LYS A 255 4.27 12.16 17.32
CA LYS A 255 4.55 12.61 18.68
C LYS A 255 3.40 12.36 19.66
N ASN A 256 2.18 12.29 19.12
CA ASN A 256 0.98 12.01 19.91
C ASN A 256 0.04 11.12 19.09
N PRO A 257 0.41 9.85 18.86
CA PRO A 257 -0.29 9.00 17.93
C PRO A 257 -1.69 8.64 18.44
N SER A 258 -2.71 9.26 17.83
CA SER A 258 -4.10 8.83 17.88
C SER A 258 -4.37 7.99 16.63
N PHE A 259 -5.02 6.86 16.83
CA PHE A 259 -5.36 5.93 15.75
C PHE A 259 -6.87 5.92 15.46
N GLU A 260 -7.60 6.91 15.97
CA GLU A 260 -9.02 7.09 15.66
C GLU A 260 -9.13 7.76 14.29
N SER A 261 -10.02 7.24 13.44
CA SER A 261 -10.36 7.88 12.18
C SER A 261 -10.95 9.26 12.47
N THR A 262 -10.38 10.30 11.90
CA THR A 262 -11.05 11.61 11.85
C THR A 262 -12.18 11.48 10.84
N GLU A 263 -13.43 11.31 11.29
CA GLU A 263 -14.58 11.49 10.44
C GLU A 263 -14.52 12.91 9.86
N GLN A 264 -14.11 13.03 8.60
CA GLN A 264 -14.36 14.26 7.89
C GLN A 264 -15.88 14.31 7.67
N GLU A 265 -16.54 15.26 8.30
CA GLU A 265 -17.89 15.68 7.93
C GLU A 265 -17.87 16.09 6.44
N ALA A 266 -18.02 15.11 5.56
CA ALA A 266 -18.35 15.35 4.18
C ALA A 266 -19.74 15.97 4.19
N GLY A 267 -19.81 17.31 4.06
CA GLY A 267 -21.05 18.06 3.96
C GLY A 267 -21.93 17.44 2.87
N ARG A 268 -22.88 16.62 3.28
CA ARG A 268 -24.02 16.24 2.42
C ARG A 268 -24.80 17.51 2.18
N GLY A 269 -24.55 18.12 1.01
CA GLY A 269 -25.43 19.16 0.51
C GLY A 269 -26.85 18.63 0.47
N GLU A 270 -27.70 19.17 1.32
CA GLU A 270 -29.15 19.02 1.21
C GLU A 270 -29.60 19.60 -0.13
N GLU A 271 -29.79 18.73 -1.12
CA GLU A 271 -30.59 19.11 -2.29
C GLU A 271 -32.04 19.30 -1.84
N GLY A 272 -32.41 20.57 -1.73
CA GLY A 272 -33.73 21.02 -1.36
C GLY A 272 -34.80 20.43 -2.29
N LYS A 273 -35.69 19.65 -1.73
CA LYS A 273 -37.03 19.45 -2.28
C LYS A 273 -37.81 20.73 -2.04
N THR A 274 -38.13 21.44 -3.10
CA THR A 274 -39.15 22.47 -3.10
C THR A 274 -40.36 21.98 -3.91
N PRO A 275 -41.57 22.43 -3.60
CA PRO A 275 -42.84 21.68 -3.64
C PRO A 275 -43.45 21.49 -5.04
#